data_ca375016042e4a26a27020da394d58f6
#
_entry.id   ca375016042e4a26a27020da394d58f6
#
_cell.length_a   1.000
_cell.length_b   1.000
_cell.length_c   1.000
_cell.angle_alpha   90.00
_cell.angle_beta   90.00
_cell.angle_gamma   90.00
#
_symmetry.space_group_name_H-M   'P 1'
#
loop_
_entity.id
_entity.type
_entity.pdbx_description
1 polymer ?
#
loop_
_entity_poly.entity_id
_entity_poly.type
_entity_poly.pdbx_seq_one_letter_code
_entity_poly.pdbx_strand_id
1 'polypeptide(L)'
;MTRHLLFVCSRNRLRSPTAEQVFATWPGVETASAGVDHDADTPITPELLEWADIVFVMEPAHRNKLSRRFKRHLGRARIVCLDIPDDFAYMDPALVQLLTAKVSRHLPAR
;
A
#
# COMPACT_ATOMS: atom_id res chain seq x y z
N MET A 1 -19.05 0.20 -7.42
CA MET A 1 -18.53 0.17 -6.03
C MET A 1 -17.08 0.63 -6.03
N THR A 2 -16.70 1.39 -5.04
CA THR A 2 -15.34 1.89 -4.90
C THR A 2 -14.52 0.91 -4.07
N ARG A 3 -13.31 0.59 -4.55
CA ARG A 3 -12.36 -0.21 -3.78
C ARG A 3 -11.38 0.69 -3.08
N HIS A 4 -11.08 0.37 -1.84
CA HIS A 4 -10.15 1.13 -1.02
C HIS A 4 -8.80 0.42 -0.98
N LEU A 5 -7.77 1.08 -1.49
CA LEU A 5 -6.42 0.52 -1.57
C LEU A 5 -5.52 1.24 -0.58
N LEU A 6 -4.87 0.47 0.29
CA LEU A 6 -3.89 1.01 1.23
C LEU A 6 -2.50 0.50 0.83
N PHE A 7 -1.58 1.41 0.58
CA PHE A 7 -0.20 1.07 0.24
C PHE A 7 0.69 1.28 1.45
N VAL A 8 1.52 0.29 1.78
CA VAL A 8 2.29 0.28 3.02
C VAL A 8 3.76 0.03 2.73
N CYS A 9 4.63 0.91 3.25
CA CYS A 9 6.07 0.68 3.30
C CYS A 9 6.55 0.96 4.73
N SER A 10 7.86 1.14 4.94
CA SER A 10 8.37 1.36 6.30
C SER A 10 8.01 2.74 6.83
N ARG A 11 8.41 3.80 6.10
CA ARG A 11 8.32 5.18 6.58
C ARG A 11 7.29 6.04 5.88
N ASN A 12 6.61 5.53 4.86
CA ASN A 12 5.64 6.29 4.08
C ASN A 12 6.25 7.54 3.43
N ARG A 13 7.45 7.39 2.88
CA ARG A 13 8.14 8.52 2.24
C ARG A 13 8.33 8.37 0.74
N LEU A 14 8.57 7.15 0.26
CA LEU A 14 8.95 6.94 -1.13
C LEU A 14 7.99 5.99 -1.85
N ARG A 15 8.02 4.69 -1.54
CA ARG A 15 7.28 3.66 -2.28
C ARG A 15 5.78 3.77 -2.11
N SER A 16 5.27 3.84 -0.89
CA SER A 16 3.83 3.88 -0.67
C SER A 16 3.20 5.21 -1.10
N PRO A 17 3.83 6.38 -0.89
CA PRO A 17 3.28 7.62 -1.44
C PRO A 17 3.28 7.65 -2.96
N THR A 18 4.30 7.05 -3.60
CA THR A 18 4.32 6.94 -5.07
C THR A 18 3.12 6.12 -5.55
N ALA A 19 2.86 4.97 -4.92
CA ALA A 19 1.74 4.11 -5.28
C ALA A 19 0.41 4.84 -5.10
N GLU A 20 0.25 5.51 -3.98
CA GLU A 20 -0.97 6.30 -3.72
C GLU A 20 -1.21 7.30 -4.84
N GLN A 21 -0.18 8.03 -5.25
CA GLN A 21 -0.29 9.05 -6.29
C GLN A 21 -0.60 8.44 -7.65
N VAL A 22 0.09 7.35 -8.00
CA VAL A 22 -0.10 6.69 -9.30
C VAL A 22 -1.53 6.21 -9.48
N PHE A 23 -2.12 5.63 -8.43
CA PHE A 23 -3.45 5.03 -8.55
C PHE A 23 -4.58 5.95 -8.10
N ALA A 24 -4.26 7.17 -7.64
CA ALA A 24 -5.27 8.11 -7.17
C ALA A 24 -6.33 8.44 -8.22
N THR A 25 -5.95 8.40 -9.50
CA THR A 25 -6.87 8.69 -10.61
C THR A 25 -7.41 7.43 -11.28
N TRP A 26 -7.10 6.25 -10.77
CA TRP A 26 -7.59 4.99 -11.35
C TRP A 26 -9.10 4.88 -11.10
N PRO A 27 -9.90 4.56 -12.15
CA PRO A 27 -11.36 4.49 -11.98
C PRO A 27 -11.77 3.42 -10.97
N GLY A 28 -12.72 3.76 -10.10
CA GLY A 28 -13.29 2.82 -9.17
C GLY A 28 -12.45 2.51 -7.96
N VAL A 29 -11.39 3.30 -7.69
CA VAL A 29 -10.58 3.09 -6.49
C VAL A 29 -10.37 4.40 -5.73
N GLU A 30 -10.18 4.27 -4.42
CA GLU A 30 -9.65 5.33 -3.57
C GLU A 30 -8.36 4.81 -2.94
N THR A 31 -7.39 5.68 -2.77
CA THR A 31 -6.05 5.28 -2.32
C THR A 31 -5.65 6.02 -1.06
N ALA A 32 -4.84 5.34 -0.26
CA ALA A 32 -4.16 5.93 0.89
C ALA A 32 -2.81 5.23 1.03
N SER A 33 -1.91 5.83 1.78
CA SER A 33 -0.62 5.24 2.08
C SER A 33 -0.24 5.44 3.54
N ALA A 34 0.58 4.54 4.06
CA ALA A 34 1.01 4.60 5.45
C ALA A 34 2.30 3.82 5.62
N GLY A 35 2.96 4.01 6.77
CA GLY A 35 4.17 3.30 7.12
C GLY A 35 4.00 2.44 8.37
N VAL A 36 4.72 1.31 8.41
CA VAL A 36 4.64 0.41 9.56
C VAL A 36 5.50 0.88 10.74
N ASP A 37 6.45 1.79 10.51
CA ASP A 37 7.29 2.31 11.59
C ASP A 37 6.53 3.35 12.40
N HIS A 38 6.84 3.43 13.69
CA HIS A 38 6.19 4.40 14.59
C HIS A 38 6.46 5.85 14.17
N ASP A 39 7.62 6.09 13.58
CA ASP A 39 8.05 7.42 13.15
C ASP A 39 7.78 7.68 11.67
N ALA A 40 6.93 6.89 11.06
CA ALA A 40 6.53 7.12 9.67
C ALA A 40 5.81 8.46 9.54
N ASP A 41 5.89 9.06 8.35
CA ASP A 41 5.20 10.32 8.09
C ASP A 41 3.69 10.19 8.31
N THR A 42 3.12 9.07 7.89
CA THR A 42 1.74 8.69 8.22
C THR A 42 1.76 7.27 8.75
N PRO A 43 1.76 7.06 10.07
CA PRO A 43 1.78 5.71 10.62
C PRO A 43 0.47 4.96 10.35
N ILE A 44 0.57 3.63 10.31
CA ILE A 44 -0.61 2.78 10.20
C ILE A 44 -1.52 3.00 11.40
N THR A 45 -2.83 3.05 11.16
CA THR A 45 -3.85 3.07 12.21
C THR A 45 -4.83 1.92 12.00
N PRO A 46 -5.50 1.46 13.07
CA PRO A 46 -6.56 0.48 12.92
C PRO A 46 -7.65 0.93 11.94
N GLU A 47 -7.99 2.21 11.95
CA GLU A 47 -9.01 2.77 11.08
C GLU A 47 -8.65 2.63 9.61
N LEU A 48 -7.38 2.86 9.25
CA LEU A 48 -6.91 2.67 7.87
C LEU A 48 -7.03 1.21 7.43
N LEU A 49 -6.67 0.29 8.31
CA LEU A 49 -6.74 -1.13 8.01
C LEU A 49 -8.18 -1.59 7.84
N GLU A 50 -9.09 -1.08 8.65
CA GLU A 50 -10.51 -1.42 8.55
C GLU A 50 -11.15 -0.79 7.31
N TRP A 51 -10.68 0.38 6.91
CA TRP A 51 -11.13 1.06 5.69
C TRP A 51 -10.71 0.31 4.42
N ALA A 52 -9.54 -0.32 4.43
CA ALA A 52 -8.94 -0.92 3.24
C ALA A 52 -9.64 -2.20 2.81
N ASP A 53 -9.87 -2.34 1.52
CA ASP A 53 -10.29 -3.60 0.91
C ASP A 53 -9.07 -4.46 0.58
N ILE A 54 -8.01 -3.81 0.07
CA ILE A 54 -6.74 -4.46 -0.23
C ILE A 54 -5.62 -3.64 0.39
N VAL A 55 -4.73 -4.33 1.11
CA VAL A 55 -3.51 -3.74 1.66
C VAL A 55 -2.33 -4.25 0.83
N PHE A 56 -1.68 -3.35 0.12
CA PHE A 56 -0.48 -3.68 -0.64
C PHE A 56 0.74 -3.32 0.18
N VAL A 57 1.51 -4.34 0.56
CA VAL A 57 2.77 -4.12 1.28
C VAL A 57 3.94 -4.26 0.31
N MET A 58 4.99 -3.48 0.52
CA MET A 58 6.13 -3.47 -0.40
C MET A 58 7.08 -4.63 -0.16
N GLU A 59 7.18 -5.13 1.09
CA GLU A 59 8.09 -6.21 1.43
C GLU A 59 7.44 -7.15 2.44
N PRO A 60 7.91 -8.42 2.51
CA PRO A 60 7.37 -9.38 3.48
C PRO A 60 7.48 -8.92 4.94
N ALA A 61 8.54 -8.15 5.27
CA ALA A 61 8.70 -7.61 6.61
C ALA A 61 7.53 -6.71 7.01
N HIS A 62 6.97 -5.95 6.07
CA HIS A 62 5.81 -5.10 6.33
C HIS A 62 4.59 -5.94 6.68
N ARG A 63 4.37 -7.03 5.93
CA ARG A 63 3.28 -7.97 6.22
C ARG A 63 3.42 -8.54 7.63
N ASN A 64 4.63 -8.95 8.00
CA ASN A 64 4.88 -9.53 9.31
C ASN A 64 4.60 -8.55 10.44
N LYS A 65 5.02 -7.30 10.28
CA LYS A 65 4.75 -6.26 11.27
C LYS A 65 3.27 -5.98 11.42
N LEU A 66 2.53 -5.91 10.31
CA LEU A 66 1.08 -5.72 10.36
C LEU A 66 0.40 -6.87 11.09
N SER A 67 0.78 -8.10 10.78
CA SER A 67 0.17 -9.28 11.41
C SER A 67 0.41 -9.31 12.90
N ARG A 68 1.59 -8.90 13.37
CA ARG A 68 1.90 -8.89 14.79
C ARG A 68 1.20 -7.77 15.55
N ARG A 69 1.12 -6.58 14.96
CA ARG A 69 0.63 -5.39 15.68
C ARG A 69 -0.87 -5.17 15.53
N PHE A 70 -1.45 -5.58 14.40
CA PHE A 70 -2.80 -5.20 14.04
C PHE A 70 -3.67 -6.39 13.64
N LYS A 71 -3.36 -7.59 14.11
CA LYS A 71 -4.06 -8.81 13.71
C LYS A 71 -5.59 -8.68 13.79
N ARG A 72 -6.09 -8.00 14.82
CA ARG A 72 -7.54 -7.84 15.03
C ARG A 72 -8.20 -7.02 13.94
N HIS A 73 -7.45 -6.19 13.26
CA HIS A 73 -7.98 -5.22 12.29
C HIS A 73 -7.79 -5.65 10.84
N LEU A 74 -7.17 -6.81 10.61
CA LEU A 74 -6.86 -7.31 9.28
C LEU A 74 -7.89 -8.28 8.71
N GLY A 75 -8.93 -8.62 9.47
CA GLY A 75 -9.82 -9.74 9.16
C GLY A 75 -10.50 -9.66 7.79
N ARG A 76 -10.78 -8.48 7.28
CA ARG A 76 -11.48 -8.30 6.00
C ARG A 76 -10.54 -7.96 4.85
N ALA A 77 -9.43 -7.31 5.13
CA ALA A 77 -8.54 -6.83 4.09
C ALA A 77 -7.72 -7.98 3.50
N ARG A 78 -7.64 -8.01 2.18
CA ARG A 78 -6.72 -8.88 1.49
C ARG A 78 -5.33 -8.23 1.52
N ILE A 79 -4.31 -8.99 1.92
CA ILE A 79 -2.94 -8.48 1.93
C ILE A 79 -2.19 -9.04 0.74
N VAL A 80 -1.59 -8.15 -0.05
CA VAL A 80 -0.79 -8.51 -1.22
C VAL A 80 0.61 -7.95 -1.04
N CYS A 81 1.63 -8.80 -1.12
CA CYS A 81 3.02 -8.38 -1.07
C CYS A 81 3.53 -8.14 -2.49
N LEU A 82 4.07 -6.96 -2.74
CA LEU A 82 4.52 -6.58 -4.08
C LEU A 82 5.99 -6.90 -4.34
N ASP A 83 6.78 -7.16 -3.28
CA ASP A 83 8.22 -7.43 -3.40
C ASP A 83 8.95 -6.34 -4.17
N ILE A 84 8.77 -5.09 -3.75
CA ILE A 84 9.46 -3.95 -4.34
C ILE A 84 10.53 -3.47 -3.36
N PRO A 85 11.82 -3.50 -3.73
CA PRO A 85 12.89 -3.08 -2.82
C PRO A 85 12.89 -1.58 -2.60
N ASP A 86 13.59 -1.15 -1.55
CA ASP A 86 13.68 0.27 -1.17
C ASP A 86 14.85 0.96 -1.91
N ASP A 87 14.81 0.89 -3.24
CA ASP A 87 15.89 1.40 -4.11
C ASP A 87 15.46 2.56 -4.99
N PHE A 88 14.30 3.15 -4.71
CA PHE A 88 13.70 4.12 -5.63
C PHE A 88 13.42 5.45 -4.92
N ALA A 89 13.63 6.53 -5.65
CA ALA A 89 13.18 7.84 -5.22
C ALA A 89 11.66 7.99 -5.38
N TYR A 90 11.09 9.01 -4.73
CA TYR A 90 9.68 9.32 -4.89
C TYR A 90 9.37 9.60 -6.36
N MET A 91 8.33 8.94 -6.88
CA MET A 91 7.86 9.06 -8.29
C MET A 91 8.92 8.69 -9.33
N ASP A 92 9.92 7.91 -8.94
CA ASP A 92 10.89 7.36 -9.88
C ASP A 92 10.14 6.60 -10.99
N PRO A 93 10.42 6.89 -12.29
CA PRO A 93 9.72 6.21 -13.38
C PRO A 93 9.83 4.69 -13.35
N ALA A 94 10.95 4.15 -12.91
CA ALA A 94 11.10 2.69 -12.77
C ALA A 94 10.18 2.13 -11.68
N LEU A 95 10.04 2.85 -10.57
CA LEU A 95 9.10 2.46 -9.50
C LEU A 95 7.66 2.53 -10.01
N VAL A 96 7.31 3.59 -10.73
CA VAL A 96 5.96 3.74 -11.29
C VAL A 96 5.62 2.57 -12.22
N GLN A 97 6.58 2.15 -13.07
CA GLN A 97 6.37 1.01 -13.96
C GLN A 97 6.16 -0.29 -13.19
N LEU A 98 6.99 -0.54 -12.16
CA LEU A 98 6.84 -1.73 -11.33
C LEU A 98 5.48 -1.76 -10.63
N LEU A 99 5.08 -0.64 -10.05
CA LEU A 99 3.80 -0.54 -9.36
C LEU A 99 2.64 -0.78 -10.33
N THR A 100 2.68 -0.14 -11.49
CA THR A 100 1.63 -0.31 -12.49
C THR A 100 1.50 -1.77 -12.90
N ALA A 101 2.61 -2.45 -13.16
CA ALA A 101 2.58 -3.86 -13.56
C ALA A 101 2.07 -4.77 -12.44
N LYS A 102 2.51 -4.54 -11.21
CA LYS A 102 2.21 -5.46 -10.11
C LYS A 102 0.85 -5.22 -9.45
N VAL A 103 0.38 -3.98 -9.43
CA VAL A 103 -0.88 -3.64 -8.76
C VAL A 103 -2.07 -3.78 -9.71
N SER A 104 -1.92 -3.40 -10.98
CA SER A 104 -3.04 -3.33 -11.91
C SER A 104 -3.75 -4.67 -12.09
N ARG A 105 -3.03 -5.79 -11.95
CA ARG A 105 -3.62 -7.12 -12.06
C ARG A 105 -4.67 -7.41 -10.97
N HIS A 106 -4.68 -6.64 -9.90
CA HIS A 106 -5.61 -6.78 -8.78
C HIS A 106 -6.78 -5.78 -8.87
N LEU A 107 -6.81 -4.96 -9.89
CA LEU A 107 -7.78 -3.88 -10.03
C LEU A 107 -8.73 -4.14 -11.19
N PRO A 108 -9.91 -3.46 -11.20
CA PRO A 108 -10.78 -3.50 -12.37
C PRO A 108 -10.05 -2.97 -13.60
N ALA A 109 -10.51 -3.39 -14.78
CA ALA A 109 -9.95 -2.88 -16.05
C ALA A 109 -10.13 -1.36 -16.10
N ARG A 110 -9.08 -0.70 -16.59
CA ARG A 110 -9.07 0.74 -16.71
C ARG A 110 -9.88 1.22 -17.92
#